data_6e64d76b7a220a787632df363df544a9
#
_entry.id   6e64d76b7a220a787632df363df544a9
#
_cell.length_a   1.000
_cell.length_b   1.000
_cell.length_c   1.000
_cell.angle_alpha   90.00
_cell.angle_beta   90.00
_cell.angle_gamma   90.00
#
_symmetry.space_group_name_H-M   'P 1'
#
loop_
_entity.id
_entity.type
_entity.pdbx_description
1 polymer ?
#
loop_
_entity_poly.entity_id
_entity_poly.type
_entity_poly.pdbx_seq_one_letter_code
_entity_poly.pdbx_strand_id
1 'polypeptide(L)'
;MANITKLYDTPPYQEQDSDSKDYKKKLLRHRAGKGAKYLIGAVVVLCGCLAFNVWSRNKTYTTYETTATVEHSSTVNTLYTEYNGKLLKYSKDGISCIASNNEAVWSQTYNMQNPMVDICQSAVAVADQQGNTVYVFDAQGAVTEISTLLPIQQISVSAQGVTAILLNNSTVSWIYLYDKEGNKLAESRCSLDETGQPISIGISPDGAKLAVSYLQVQEGAAASCVVFYNFGSVGSNFVDKIVSSKVYADTVIPRVKYIGKSTCAAISDQGIIYYEGAEIPEEKNAVTVDSEIESIFWGDGRIGIVTLGDDTTEEAEEETGRYQVDIYDASGRQILSRKTDLEYSQVKLSGKYLILYNENECEIYSEKGVLKYKGSFDSVIADLYKGNGRNKFVLVFSDRTETIRLR
;
A
#
# COMPACT_ATOMS: atom_id res chain seq x y z
N MET A 1 -66.36 -42.63 -85.68
CA MET A 1 -64.90 -42.56 -85.81
C MET A 1 -64.39 -41.53 -84.85
N ALA A 2 -63.34 -41.78 -84.21
CA ALA A 2 -62.52 -40.99 -83.31
C ALA A 2 -62.71 -41.24 -81.83
N ASN A 3 -61.72 -41.92 -81.30
CA ASN A 3 -61.42 -42.22 -79.92
C ASN A 3 -61.04 -40.97 -79.16
N ILE A 4 -61.63 -40.77 -78.00
CA ILE A 4 -61.15 -39.78 -77.04
C ILE A 4 -60.47 -40.48 -75.88
N THR A 5 -59.22 -40.29 -75.80
CA THR A 5 -58.32 -40.78 -74.73
C THR A 5 -58.62 -40.07 -73.43
N LYS A 6 -58.96 -40.83 -72.39
CA LYS A 6 -59.08 -40.31 -71.03
C LYS A 6 -57.72 -39.90 -70.50
N LEU A 7 -57.55 -38.66 -70.14
CA LEU A 7 -56.47 -38.14 -69.34
C LEU A 7 -56.67 -38.65 -67.88
N TYR A 8 -55.69 -39.29 -67.34
CA TYR A 8 -55.64 -39.60 -65.90
C TYR A 8 -55.27 -38.32 -65.12
N ASP A 9 -56.17 -37.90 -64.26
CA ASP A 9 -55.87 -36.94 -63.21
C ASP A 9 -54.97 -37.56 -62.16
N THR A 10 -53.76 -37.12 -62.09
CA THR A 10 -52.84 -37.42 -60.93
C THR A 10 -53.25 -36.44 -59.83
N PRO A 11 -53.50 -36.93 -58.59
CA PRO A 11 -53.76 -36.06 -57.47
C PRO A 11 -52.51 -35.24 -57.13
N PRO A 12 -52.66 -34.02 -56.64
CA PRO A 12 -51.57 -33.13 -56.32
C PRO A 12 -50.72 -33.78 -55.14
N TYR A 13 -49.44 -33.83 -55.37
CA TYR A 13 -48.47 -34.25 -54.43
C TYR A 13 -48.55 -33.36 -53.14
N GLN A 14 -49.16 -33.85 -52.09
CA GLN A 14 -49.08 -33.19 -50.79
C GLN A 14 -47.68 -33.38 -50.29
N GLU A 15 -46.89 -32.32 -50.35
CA GLU A 15 -45.61 -32.24 -49.72
C GLU A 15 -45.73 -32.60 -48.23
N GLN A 16 -45.06 -33.67 -47.83
CA GLN A 16 -44.87 -34.06 -46.41
C GLN A 16 -44.01 -33.03 -45.69
N ASP A 17 -44.54 -31.84 -45.42
CA ASP A 17 -43.86 -30.77 -44.70
C ASP A 17 -43.81 -31.04 -43.18
N SER A 18 -44.52 -32.06 -42.68
CA SER A 18 -44.51 -32.47 -41.28
C SER A 18 -43.25 -33.27 -40.88
N ASP A 19 -42.75 -34.14 -41.79
CA ASP A 19 -41.59 -34.99 -41.52
C ASP A 19 -40.29 -34.19 -41.50
N SER A 20 -40.17 -33.16 -42.31
CA SER A 20 -39.00 -32.28 -42.35
C SER A 20 -38.90 -31.40 -41.10
N LYS A 21 -40.02 -30.99 -40.53
CA LYS A 21 -40.09 -30.20 -39.27
C LYS A 21 -39.75 -31.08 -38.05
N ASP A 22 -40.20 -32.32 -38.03
CA ASP A 22 -39.90 -33.27 -36.95
C ASP A 22 -38.43 -33.73 -36.99
N TYR A 23 -37.88 -33.91 -38.18
CA TYR A 23 -36.46 -34.26 -38.37
C TYR A 23 -35.56 -33.08 -37.91
N LYS A 24 -35.90 -31.83 -38.27
CA LYS A 24 -35.19 -30.63 -37.82
C LYS A 24 -35.29 -30.48 -36.30
N LYS A 25 -36.44 -30.74 -35.68
CA LYS A 25 -36.61 -30.71 -34.23
C LYS A 25 -35.77 -31.78 -33.53
N LYS A 26 -35.70 -33.00 -34.06
CA LYS A 26 -34.86 -34.08 -33.53
C LYS A 26 -33.39 -33.76 -33.66
N LEU A 27 -32.95 -33.15 -34.77
CA LEU A 27 -31.58 -32.72 -35.01
C LEU A 27 -31.16 -31.57 -34.08
N LEU A 28 -32.06 -30.60 -33.86
CA LEU A 28 -31.86 -29.51 -32.91
C LEU A 28 -31.78 -30.02 -31.45
N ARG A 29 -32.68 -30.95 -31.07
CA ARG A 29 -32.62 -31.60 -29.74
C ARG A 29 -31.32 -32.41 -29.54
N HIS A 30 -30.85 -33.10 -30.58
CA HIS A 30 -29.60 -33.86 -30.50
C HIS A 30 -28.37 -32.94 -30.40
N ARG A 31 -28.33 -31.85 -31.17
CA ARG A 31 -27.29 -30.80 -31.12
C ARG A 31 -27.36 -30.05 -29.80
N ALA A 32 -28.55 -29.68 -29.32
CA ALA A 32 -28.74 -29.06 -28.00
C ALA A 32 -28.31 -30.00 -26.87
N GLY A 33 -28.59 -31.32 -26.95
CA GLY A 33 -28.15 -32.29 -25.96
C GLY A 33 -26.64 -32.50 -25.95
N LYS A 34 -25.95 -32.44 -27.09
CA LYS A 34 -24.48 -32.45 -27.15
C LYS A 34 -23.91 -31.14 -26.63
N GLY A 35 -24.48 -29.96 -27.06
CA GLY A 35 -24.08 -28.65 -26.55
C GLY A 35 -24.25 -28.54 -25.04
N ALA A 36 -25.37 -29.04 -24.48
CA ALA A 36 -25.61 -29.06 -23.05
C ALA A 36 -24.56 -29.89 -22.27
N LYS A 37 -24.15 -31.04 -22.83
CA LYS A 37 -23.07 -31.86 -22.19
C LYS A 37 -21.74 -31.12 -22.15
N TYR A 38 -21.35 -30.44 -23.24
CA TYR A 38 -20.13 -29.60 -23.23
C TYR A 38 -20.25 -28.42 -22.29
N LEU A 39 -21.41 -27.80 -22.21
CA LEU A 39 -21.67 -26.69 -21.30
C LEU A 39 -21.61 -27.14 -19.84
N ILE A 40 -22.20 -28.27 -19.50
CA ILE A 40 -22.10 -28.90 -18.17
C ILE A 40 -20.63 -29.22 -17.86
N GLY A 41 -19.89 -29.83 -18.80
CA GLY A 41 -18.46 -30.10 -18.64
C GLY A 41 -17.65 -28.81 -18.37
N ALA A 42 -17.91 -27.75 -19.13
CA ALA A 42 -17.26 -26.46 -18.93
C ALA A 42 -17.58 -25.85 -17.55
N VAL A 43 -18.86 -25.93 -17.11
CA VAL A 43 -19.27 -25.48 -15.77
C VAL A 43 -18.60 -26.27 -14.67
N VAL A 44 -18.49 -27.59 -14.78
CA VAL A 44 -17.81 -28.44 -13.81
C VAL A 44 -16.32 -28.08 -13.72
N VAL A 45 -15.66 -27.87 -14.85
CA VAL A 45 -14.25 -27.43 -14.88
C VAL A 45 -14.11 -26.06 -14.24
N LEU A 46 -15.01 -25.11 -14.58
CA LEU A 46 -15.00 -23.78 -13.97
C LEU A 46 -15.20 -23.84 -12.45
N CYS A 47 -16.18 -24.63 -11.98
CA CYS A 47 -16.41 -24.83 -10.55
C CYS A 47 -15.21 -25.50 -9.88
N GLY A 48 -14.58 -26.48 -10.52
CA GLY A 48 -13.35 -27.11 -10.05
C GLY A 48 -12.19 -26.11 -9.92
N CYS A 49 -12.01 -25.27 -10.93
CA CYS A 49 -11.00 -24.19 -10.88
C CYS A 49 -11.28 -23.17 -9.79
N LEU A 50 -12.56 -22.81 -9.61
CA LEU A 50 -12.96 -21.88 -8.53
C LEU A 50 -12.73 -22.51 -7.15
N ALA A 51 -13.15 -23.76 -6.94
CA ALA A 51 -12.95 -24.48 -5.69
C ALA A 51 -11.45 -24.65 -5.37
N PHE A 52 -10.63 -25.00 -6.37
CA PHE A 52 -9.18 -25.09 -6.22
C PHE A 52 -8.57 -23.71 -5.88
N ASN A 53 -9.07 -22.64 -6.50
CA ASN A 53 -8.59 -21.29 -6.22
C ASN A 53 -8.93 -20.86 -4.78
N VAL A 54 -10.16 -21.15 -4.31
CA VAL A 54 -10.59 -20.85 -2.94
C VAL A 54 -9.78 -21.69 -1.93
N TRP A 55 -9.65 -22.99 -2.17
CA TRP A 55 -8.84 -23.88 -1.33
C TRP A 55 -7.38 -23.41 -1.25
N SER A 56 -6.77 -23.09 -2.39
CA SER A 56 -5.39 -22.60 -2.46
C SER A 56 -5.20 -21.25 -1.78
N ARG A 57 -6.24 -20.39 -1.80
CA ARG A 57 -6.22 -19.08 -1.09
C ARG A 57 -6.36 -19.24 0.42
N ASN A 58 -7.04 -20.25 0.89
CA ASN A 58 -7.26 -20.49 2.32
C ASN A 58 -6.22 -21.43 2.94
N LYS A 59 -5.28 -21.94 2.15
CA LYS A 59 -4.24 -22.84 2.65
C LYS A 59 -3.31 -22.11 3.60
N THR A 60 -3.14 -22.63 4.82
CA THR A 60 -2.10 -22.28 5.77
C THR A 60 -0.88 -23.18 5.55
N TYR A 61 0.30 -22.66 5.76
CA TYR A 61 1.57 -23.35 5.62
C TYR A 61 2.23 -23.47 6.99
N THR A 62 2.79 -24.63 7.29
CA THR A 62 3.44 -24.91 8.58
C THR A 62 4.95 -24.97 8.49
N THR A 63 5.47 -25.07 7.26
CA THR A 63 6.90 -25.17 7.00
C THR A 63 7.30 -24.25 5.85
N TYR A 64 8.58 -24.00 5.74
CA TYR A 64 9.17 -23.30 4.61
C TYR A 64 10.39 -24.05 4.07
N GLU A 65 10.75 -23.74 2.85
CA GLU A 65 11.97 -24.20 2.20
C GLU A 65 12.78 -22.98 1.76
N THR A 66 14.04 -22.93 2.14
CA THR A 66 14.96 -21.92 1.64
C THR A 66 15.34 -22.25 0.19
N THR A 67 15.00 -21.37 -0.73
CA THR A 67 15.24 -21.56 -2.17
C THR A 67 16.50 -20.86 -2.66
N ALA A 68 16.97 -19.85 -1.94
CA ALA A 68 18.22 -19.14 -2.19
C ALA A 68 18.72 -18.51 -0.90
N THR A 69 20.02 -18.55 -0.68
CA THR A 69 20.70 -17.83 0.41
C THR A 69 21.83 -17.00 -0.19
N VAL A 70 21.92 -15.77 0.26
CA VAL A 70 22.98 -14.86 -0.14
C VAL A 70 23.60 -14.25 1.10
N GLU A 71 24.86 -14.54 1.32
CA GLU A 71 25.65 -13.98 2.41
C GLU A 71 26.03 -12.53 2.13
N HIS A 72 25.97 -11.69 3.13
CA HIS A 72 26.44 -10.31 3.08
C HIS A 72 26.93 -9.86 4.45
N SER A 73 27.82 -8.90 4.46
CA SER A 73 28.22 -8.22 5.69
C SER A 73 27.35 -6.98 5.87
N SER A 74 26.84 -6.80 7.09
CA SER A 74 26.17 -5.57 7.48
C SER A 74 26.95 -4.89 8.59
N THR A 75 26.99 -3.58 8.52
CA THR A 75 27.51 -2.78 9.66
C THR A 75 26.43 -2.71 10.75
N VAL A 76 26.84 -2.46 11.96
CA VAL A 76 25.94 -2.20 13.08
C VAL A 76 25.03 -1.02 12.72
N ASN A 77 23.73 -1.14 12.99
CA ASN A 77 22.70 -0.14 12.67
C ASN A 77 22.37 0.02 11.17
N THR A 78 22.56 -1.03 10.40
CA THR A 78 22.02 -1.07 9.04
C THR A 78 20.51 -1.30 9.09
N LEU A 79 19.76 -0.44 8.38
CA LEU A 79 18.32 -0.52 8.23
C LEU A 79 17.95 -1.04 6.84
N TYR A 80 16.82 -1.71 6.76
CA TYR A 80 16.33 -2.33 5.54
C TYR A 80 14.89 -1.91 5.28
N THR A 81 14.53 -1.76 4.02
CA THR A 81 13.13 -1.56 3.62
C THR A 81 12.88 -2.08 2.22
N GLU A 82 11.66 -2.54 1.96
CA GLU A 82 11.24 -2.98 0.63
C GLU A 82 11.09 -1.79 -0.32
N TYR A 83 11.60 -1.95 -1.55
CA TYR A 83 11.48 -0.98 -2.62
C TYR A 83 11.23 -1.67 -3.96
N ASN A 84 10.00 -1.64 -4.46
CA ASN A 84 9.62 -2.23 -5.75
C ASN A 84 10.09 -3.69 -5.92
N GLY A 85 9.91 -4.52 -4.89
CA GLY A 85 10.35 -5.93 -4.88
C GLY A 85 11.87 -6.13 -4.81
N LYS A 86 12.60 -5.07 -4.50
CA LYS A 86 14.04 -5.04 -4.20
C LYS A 86 14.24 -4.67 -2.73
N LEU A 87 15.47 -4.78 -2.27
CA LEU A 87 15.87 -4.40 -0.93
C LEU A 87 16.63 -3.07 -0.95
N LEU A 88 16.15 -2.07 -0.24
CA LEU A 88 16.94 -0.91 0.14
C LEU A 88 17.65 -1.20 1.46
N LYS A 89 18.95 -1.09 1.43
CA LYS A 89 19.84 -1.19 2.58
C LYS A 89 20.45 0.20 2.82
N TYR A 90 20.27 0.76 4.01
CA TYR A 90 20.83 2.08 4.33
C TYR A 90 21.36 2.15 5.74
N SER A 91 22.34 2.99 5.96
CA SER A 91 23.01 3.23 7.22
C SER A 91 23.51 4.67 7.29
N LYS A 92 24.29 5.00 8.29
CA LYS A 92 24.97 6.31 8.39
C LYS A 92 25.96 6.56 7.24
N ASP A 93 26.50 5.50 6.64
CA ASP A 93 27.60 5.58 5.67
C ASP A 93 27.14 5.54 4.21
N GLY A 94 25.86 5.21 3.96
CA GLY A 94 25.34 5.15 2.60
C GLY A 94 24.03 4.39 2.47
N ILE A 95 23.54 4.38 1.23
CA ILE A 95 22.34 3.66 0.80
C ILE A 95 22.65 2.82 -0.43
N SER A 96 22.05 1.65 -0.55
CA SER A 96 22.13 0.81 -1.74
C SER A 96 20.80 0.11 -2.03
N CYS A 97 20.46 0.03 -3.30
CA CYS A 97 19.35 -0.76 -3.81
C CYS A 97 19.89 -2.10 -4.32
N ILE A 98 19.37 -3.19 -3.77
CA ILE A 98 19.83 -4.55 -4.04
C ILE A 98 18.69 -5.32 -4.70
N ALA A 99 18.98 -5.92 -5.86
CA ALA A 99 18.04 -6.80 -6.54
C ALA A 99 17.90 -8.14 -5.82
N SER A 100 16.87 -8.91 -6.17
CA SER A 100 16.60 -10.23 -5.57
C SER A 100 17.70 -11.27 -5.85
N ASN A 101 18.59 -11.04 -6.81
CA ASN A 101 19.80 -11.84 -7.06
C ASN A 101 21.04 -11.34 -6.31
N ASN A 102 20.87 -10.41 -5.37
CA ASN A 102 21.91 -9.73 -4.58
C ASN A 102 22.87 -8.82 -5.37
N GLU A 103 22.57 -8.50 -6.61
CA GLU A 103 23.34 -7.51 -7.33
C GLU A 103 22.92 -6.10 -6.90
N ALA A 104 23.91 -5.23 -6.65
CA ALA A 104 23.63 -3.82 -6.40
C ALA A 104 23.14 -3.17 -7.71
N VAL A 105 21.91 -2.65 -7.67
CA VAL A 105 21.34 -1.90 -8.79
C VAL A 105 21.95 -0.52 -8.86
N TRP A 106 22.05 0.11 -7.69
CA TRP A 106 22.74 1.38 -7.48
C TRP A 106 23.14 1.53 -6.02
N SER A 107 24.10 2.38 -5.74
CA SER A 107 24.54 2.71 -4.40
C SER A 107 25.09 4.13 -4.34
N GLN A 108 24.94 4.77 -3.18
CA GLN A 108 25.49 6.09 -2.88
C GLN A 108 26.09 6.07 -1.47
N THR A 109 27.32 6.54 -1.37
CA THR A 109 27.97 6.79 -0.08
C THR A 109 27.68 8.21 0.38
N TYR A 110 27.47 8.36 1.68
CA TYR A 110 27.30 9.64 2.35
C TYR A 110 27.78 9.51 3.79
N ASN A 111 27.75 10.58 4.55
CA ASN A 111 27.99 10.58 6.00
C ASN A 111 26.85 11.32 6.67
N MET A 112 25.92 10.55 7.24
CA MET A 112 24.72 11.05 7.94
C MET A 112 24.75 10.56 9.39
N GLN A 113 24.17 11.35 10.29
CA GLN A 113 24.05 10.96 11.69
C GLN A 113 22.77 10.15 11.94
N ASN A 114 21.66 10.60 11.36
CA ASN A 114 20.34 10.01 11.53
C ASN A 114 19.62 9.91 10.17
N PRO A 115 20.00 8.93 9.32
CA PRO A 115 19.39 8.79 8.00
C PRO A 115 17.91 8.42 8.12
N MET A 116 17.04 9.21 7.47
CA MET A 116 15.63 8.92 7.26
C MET A 116 15.34 8.73 5.78
N VAL A 117 14.44 7.82 5.46
CA VAL A 117 14.06 7.49 4.07
C VAL A 117 12.57 7.68 3.87
N ASP A 118 12.19 8.32 2.77
CA ASP A 118 10.82 8.29 2.24
C ASP A 118 10.82 7.75 0.82
N ILE A 119 9.79 6.98 0.50
CA ILE A 119 9.65 6.26 -0.78
C ILE A 119 8.29 6.56 -1.36
N CYS A 120 8.27 6.93 -2.65
CA CYS A 120 7.05 7.04 -3.41
C CYS A 120 7.24 6.40 -4.80
N GLN A 121 6.63 5.23 -5.00
CA GLN A 121 6.78 4.45 -6.23
C GLN A 121 8.26 4.23 -6.60
N SER A 122 8.75 4.90 -7.67
CA SER A 122 10.12 4.75 -8.16
C SER A 122 11.12 5.77 -7.62
N ALA A 123 10.66 6.75 -6.85
CA ALA A 123 11.52 7.75 -6.24
C ALA A 123 11.85 7.37 -4.78
N VAL A 124 13.07 7.61 -4.38
CA VAL A 124 13.58 7.43 -3.02
C VAL A 124 14.27 8.71 -2.61
N ALA A 125 13.92 9.23 -1.44
CA ALA A 125 14.67 10.32 -0.81
C ALA A 125 15.27 9.82 0.50
N VAL A 126 16.54 10.15 0.75
CA VAL A 126 17.22 9.93 2.03
C VAL A 126 17.77 11.27 2.53
N ALA A 127 17.52 11.56 3.80
CA ALA A 127 17.97 12.79 4.42
C ALA A 127 18.59 12.51 5.80
N ASP A 128 19.53 13.36 6.20
CA ASP A 128 20.03 13.38 7.56
C ASP A 128 19.10 14.18 8.47
N GLN A 129 18.38 13.50 9.35
CA GLN A 129 17.51 14.16 10.33
C GLN A 129 18.35 15.00 11.29
N GLN A 130 18.00 16.24 11.48
CA GLN A 130 18.79 17.28 12.19
C GLN A 130 20.07 17.71 11.44
N GLY A 131 20.36 17.11 10.28
CA GLY A 131 21.40 17.53 9.36
C GLY A 131 20.84 18.45 8.24
N ASN A 132 21.61 18.58 7.16
CA ASN A 132 21.34 19.57 6.11
C ASN A 132 21.35 18.96 4.68
N THR A 133 21.50 17.66 4.53
CA THR A 133 21.68 17.02 3.22
C THR A 133 20.55 16.06 2.91
N VAL A 134 20.06 16.10 1.69
CA VAL A 134 19.08 15.18 1.12
C VAL A 134 19.61 14.64 -0.20
N TYR A 135 19.51 13.34 -0.41
CA TYR A 135 19.74 12.69 -1.72
C TYR A 135 18.40 12.16 -2.23
N VAL A 136 18.10 12.46 -3.48
CA VAL A 136 16.89 11.98 -4.17
C VAL A 136 17.32 11.10 -5.34
N PHE A 137 16.78 9.89 -5.39
CA PHE A 137 17.10 8.86 -6.38
C PHE A 137 15.88 8.57 -7.24
N ASP A 138 16.11 8.37 -8.53
CA ASP A 138 15.14 7.77 -9.43
C ASP A 138 15.25 6.23 -9.48
N ALA A 139 14.42 5.59 -10.30
CA ALA A 139 14.40 4.14 -10.45
C ALA A 139 15.72 3.54 -10.98
N GLN A 140 16.52 4.33 -11.68
CA GLN A 140 17.81 3.97 -12.26
C GLN A 140 18.97 4.27 -11.31
N GLY A 141 18.71 4.97 -10.22
CA GLY A 141 19.73 5.40 -9.28
C GLY A 141 20.43 6.70 -9.67
N ALA A 142 19.88 7.45 -10.63
CA ALA A 142 20.33 8.82 -10.84
C ALA A 142 20.03 9.62 -9.57
N VAL A 143 21.05 10.31 -9.06
CA VAL A 143 21.01 10.98 -7.77
C VAL A 143 21.07 12.49 -7.92
N THR A 144 20.23 13.18 -7.16
CA THR A 144 20.29 14.64 -6.97
C THR A 144 20.58 14.92 -5.50
N GLU A 145 21.55 15.76 -5.22
CA GLU A 145 21.88 16.23 -3.87
C GLU A 145 21.28 17.61 -3.63
N ILE A 146 20.57 17.75 -2.52
CA ILE A 146 19.98 19.00 -2.06
C ILE A 146 20.61 19.34 -0.71
N SER A 147 21.19 20.54 -0.62
CA SER A 147 21.73 21.08 0.64
C SER A 147 20.82 22.17 1.18
N THR A 148 20.46 22.07 2.44
CA THR A 148 19.63 23.05 3.15
C THR A 148 20.47 23.91 4.10
N LEU A 149 19.99 25.13 4.41
CA LEU A 149 20.64 26.01 5.39
C LEU A 149 20.19 25.73 6.82
N LEU A 150 19.06 25.05 6.99
CA LEU A 150 18.43 24.78 8.29
C LEU A 150 18.33 23.27 8.51
N PRO A 151 18.32 22.82 9.77
CA PRO A 151 18.18 21.40 10.09
C PRO A 151 16.88 20.79 9.56
N ILE A 152 17.00 19.61 8.96
CA ILE A 152 15.92 18.84 8.38
C ILE A 152 15.17 18.10 9.50
N GLN A 153 13.83 18.26 9.54
CA GLN A 153 12.96 17.53 10.46
C GLN A 153 12.30 16.35 9.79
N GLN A 154 11.77 16.58 8.59
CA GLN A 154 11.06 15.56 7.82
C GLN A 154 11.24 15.80 6.33
N ILE A 155 11.15 14.73 5.55
CA ILE A 155 11.08 14.76 4.10
C ILE A 155 9.84 14.03 3.62
N SER A 156 9.34 14.40 2.44
CA SER A 156 8.35 13.62 1.71
C SER A 156 8.62 13.74 0.23
N VAL A 157 8.70 12.61 -0.49
CA VAL A 157 9.03 12.56 -1.91
C VAL A 157 7.82 12.11 -2.73
N SER A 158 7.62 12.72 -3.91
CA SER A 158 6.64 12.32 -4.91
C SER A 158 7.17 11.24 -5.83
N ALA A 159 6.30 10.59 -6.61
CA ALA A 159 6.71 9.58 -7.61
C ALA A 159 7.62 10.13 -8.72
N GLN A 160 7.64 11.45 -8.90
CA GLN A 160 8.44 12.16 -9.90
C GLN A 160 9.72 12.76 -9.33
N GLY A 161 10.02 12.54 -8.05
CA GLY A 161 11.20 13.06 -7.38
C GLY A 161 11.04 14.48 -6.82
N VAL A 162 9.85 15.09 -6.92
CA VAL A 162 9.59 16.35 -6.21
C VAL A 162 9.63 16.10 -4.71
N THR A 163 10.45 16.85 -3.99
CA THR A 163 10.72 16.60 -2.57
C THR A 163 10.32 17.80 -1.72
N ALA A 164 9.42 17.56 -0.78
CA ALA A 164 9.09 18.49 0.28
C ALA A 164 10.00 18.25 1.48
N ILE A 165 10.55 19.32 2.05
CA ILE A 165 11.47 19.27 3.19
C ILE A 165 10.93 20.21 4.26
N LEU A 166 10.65 19.66 5.45
CA LEU A 166 10.34 20.41 6.64
C LEU A 166 11.64 20.72 7.39
N LEU A 167 11.89 22.00 7.59
CA LEU A 167 13.06 22.55 8.25
C LEU A 167 12.64 23.28 9.53
N ASN A 168 13.47 23.22 10.55
CA ASN A 168 13.21 23.92 11.80
C ASN A 168 14.49 24.52 12.38
N ASN A 169 14.39 25.74 12.84
CA ASN A 169 15.46 26.44 13.53
C ASN A 169 14.96 26.98 14.90
N SER A 170 14.42 26.12 15.72
CA SER A 170 13.93 26.41 17.09
C SER A 170 12.79 27.43 17.22
N THR A 171 12.72 28.48 16.42
CA THR A 171 11.70 29.54 16.51
C THR A 171 10.81 29.65 15.29
N VAL A 172 11.30 29.23 14.14
CA VAL A 172 10.61 29.32 12.86
C VAL A 172 10.81 28.04 12.08
N SER A 173 9.75 27.50 11.57
CA SER A 173 9.79 26.37 10.65
C SER A 173 9.63 26.84 9.21
N TRP A 174 10.23 26.11 8.31
CA TRP A 174 10.13 26.35 6.88
C TRP A 174 9.77 25.06 6.17
N ILE A 175 8.98 25.18 5.13
CA ILE A 175 8.70 24.08 4.21
C ILE A 175 9.26 24.50 2.85
N TYR A 176 10.23 23.72 2.35
CA TYR A 176 10.81 23.92 1.04
C TYR A 176 10.36 22.79 0.11
N LEU A 177 10.09 23.16 -1.13
CA LEU A 177 9.76 22.23 -2.20
C LEU A 177 10.84 22.31 -3.28
N TYR A 178 11.41 21.16 -3.64
CA TYR A 178 12.43 21.05 -4.68
C TYR A 178 11.95 20.13 -5.81
N ASP A 179 12.35 20.43 -7.04
CA ASP A 179 12.17 19.51 -8.16
C ASP A 179 13.21 18.37 -8.13
N LYS A 180 13.09 17.44 -9.06
CA LYS A 180 14.01 16.29 -9.17
C LYS A 180 15.44 16.70 -9.59
N GLU A 181 15.64 17.90 -10.14
CA GLU A 181 16.93 18.50 -10.48
C GLU A 181 17.57 19.25 -9.30
N GLY A 182 16.85 19.41 -8.17
CA GLY A 182 17.32 20.14 -6.98
C GLY A 182 17.06 21.64 -7.02
N ASN A 183 16.25 22.13 -7.96
CA ASN A 183 15.83 23.53 -7.97
C ASN A 183 14.70 23.76 -6.99
N LYS A 184 14.80 24.83 -6.20
CA LYS A 184 13.74 25.19 -5.25
C LYS A 184 12.52 25.77 -6.00
N LEU A 185 11.40 25.06 -5.90
CA LEU A 185 10.12 25.42 -6.53
C LEU A 185 9.29 26.39 -5.69
N ALA A 186 9.29 26.17 -4.37
CA ALA A 186 8.52 26.97 -3.43
C ALA A 186 9.14 26.96 -2.03
N GLU A 187 8.80 27.97 -1.25
CA GLU A 187 9.11 28.03 0.18
C GLU A 187 7.91 28.63 0.94
N SER A 188 7.66 28.11 2.13
CA SER A 188 6.64 28.63 3.05
C SER A 188 7.25 28.77 4.43
N ARG A 189 7.11 29.97 5.00
CA ARG A 189 7.50 30.27 6.38
C ARG A 189 6.34 29.96 7.31
N CYS A 190 6.58 29.21 8.35
CA CYS A 190 5.60 28.82 9.35
C CYS A 190 6.00 29.44 10.69
N SER A 191 5.18 30.33 11.24
CA SER A 191 5.41 30.90 12.56
C SER A 191 4.43 30.29 13.57
N LEU A 192 4.91 30.11 14.79
CA LEU A 192 4.12 29.47 15.86
C LEU A 192 2.82 30.23 16.13
N ASP A 193 2.89 31.57 16.10
CA ASP A 193 1.76 32.46 16.45
C ASP A 193 0.70 32.55 15.34
N GLU A 194 1.08 32.37 14.06
CA GLU A 194 0.18 32.53 12.92
C GLU A 194 -0.39 31.21 12.39
N THR A 195 0.49 30.24 12.19
CA THR A 195 0.11 28.95 11.54
C THR A 195 0.10 27.79 12.52
N GLY A 196 0.81 27.91 13.63
CA GLY A 196 1.17 26.78 14.50
C GLY A 196 2.46 26.10 14.06
N GLN A 197 2.88 25.09 14.82
CA GLN A 197 4.07 24.29 14.55
C GLN A 197 3.76 23.18 13.55
N PRO A 198 4.36 23.17 12.35
CA PRO A 198 4.22 22.04 11.45
C PRO A 198 4.89 20.81 12.04
N ILE A 199 4.13 19.72 12.16
CA ILE A 199 4.58 18.47 12.76
C ILE A 199 4.62 17.31 11.75
N SER A 200 3.91 17.42 10.64
CA SER A 200 3.98 16.42 9.57
C SER A 200 3.69 17.03 8.20
N ILE A 201 4.41 16.53 7.19
CA ILE A 201 4.21 16.86 5.78
C ILE A 201 3.99 15.60 4.95
N GLY A 202 3.18 15.70 3.90
CA GLY A 202 2.96 14.63 2.93
C GLY A 202 2.73 15.20 1.54
N ILE A 203 3.60 14.86 0.56
CA ILE A 203 3.43 15.29 -0.82
C ILE A 203 2.62 14.27 -1.60
N SER A 204 1.77 14.73 -2.52
CA SER A 204 1.03 13.85 -3.42
C SER A 204 1.95 13.14 -4.42
N PRO A 205 1.59 11.94 -4.92
CA PRO A 205 2.42 11.20 -5.87
C PRO A 205 2.72 11.96 -7.17
N ASP A 206 1.86 12.90 -7.57
CA ASP A 206 2.07 13.78 -8.73
C ASP A 206 2.96 15.01 -8.42
N GLY A 207 3.36 15.20 -7.15
CA GLY A 207 4.19 16.32 -6.72
C GLY A 207 3.49 17.69 -6.70
N ALA A 208 2.20 17.73 -7.00
CA ALA A 208 1.47 19.00 -7.16
C ALA A 208 0.81 19.51 -5.86
N LYS A 209 0.53 18.60 -4.93
CA LYS A 209 -0.17 18.94 -3.67
C LYS A 209 0.66 18.55 -2.46
N LEU A 210 0.56 19.36 -1.41
CA LEU A 210 1.22 19.10 -0.13
C LEU A 210 0.18 19.20 0.99
N ALA A 211 0.08 18.17 1.80
CA ALA A 211 -0.64 18.18 3.05
C ALA A 211 0.33 18.52 4.19
N VAL A 212 -0.09 19.38 5.09
CA VAL A 212 0.68 19.74 6.29
C VAL A 212 -0.23 19.67 7.50
N SER A 213 0.22 19.00 8.54
CA SER A 213 -0.40 19.05 9.86
C SER A 213 0.34 20.05 10.75
N TYR A 214 -0.39 21.01 11.26
CA TYR A 214 0.10 22.00 12.21
C TYR A 214 -0.48 21.72 13.60
N LEU A 215 0.37 21.72 14.60
CA LEU A 215 -0.03 21.71 16.00
C LEU A 215 -0.21 23.15 16.47
N GLN A 216 -1.35 23.43 17.08
CA GLN A 216 -1.72 24.73 17.63
C GLN A 216 -2.14 24.59 19.09
N VAL A 217 -2.14 25.69 19.82
CA VAL A 217 -2.77 25.78 21.14
C VAL A 217 -3.94 26.73 21.02
N GLN A 218 -5.15 26.20 21.21
CA GLN A 218 -6.39 26.98 21.20
C GLN A 218 -7.06 26.90 22.56
N GLU A 219 -7.33 28.03 23.18
CA GLU A 219 -7.98 28.12 24.49
C GLU A 219 -7.31 27.26 25.59
N GLY A 220 -6.00 27.01 25.46
CA GLY A 220 -5.20 26.24 26.40
C GLY A 220 -5.19 24.73 26.15
N ALA A 221 -5.88 24.24 25.12
CA ALA A 221 -5.86 22.86 24.68
C ALA A 221 -5.09 22.67 23.36
N ALA A 222 -4.60 21.45 23.11
CA ALA A 222 -3.97 21.09 21.84
C ALA A 222 -5.02 21.02 20.74
N ALA A 223 -4.71 21.57 19.58
CA ALA A 223 -5.53 21.44 18.38
C ALA A 223 -4.62 21.19 17.18
N SER A 224 -5.12 20.47 16.19
CA SER A 224 -4.39 20.31 14.91
C SER A 224 -5.12 21.01 13.79
N CYS A 225 -4.36 21.66 12.90
CA CYS A 225 -4.85 22.20 11.65
C CYS A 225 -4.23 21.46 10.48
N VAL A 226 -5.05 20.81 9.65
CA VAL A 226 -4.59 20.17 8.41
C VAL A 226 -4.80 21.15 7.27
N VAL A 227 -3.73 21.50 6.57
CA VAL A 227 -3.71 22.46 5.47
C VAL A 227 -3.25 21.77 4.20
N PHE A 228 -3.93 22.04 3.10
CA PHE A 228 -3.56 21.55 1.77
C PHE A 228 -3.12 22.70 0.88
N TYR A 229 -1.92 22.56 0.34
CA TYR A 229 -1.36 23.43 -0.69
C TYR A 229 -1.48 22.76 -2.05
N ASN A 230 -1.73 23.56 -3.09
CA ASN A 230 -1.70 23.13 -4.48
C ASN A 230 -0.73 24.03 -5.26
N PHE A 231 0.35 23.45 -5.77
CA PHE A 231 1.38 24.17 -6.54
C PHE A 231 1.10 24.16 -8.06
N GLY A 232 0.00 23.53 -8.49
CA GLY A 232 -0.48 23.55 -9.87
C GLY A 232 -1.26 24.83 -10.21
N SER A 233 -1.89 24.81 -11.38
CA SER A 233 -2.64 25.95 -11.92
C SER A 233 -3.83 26.36 -11.05
N VAL A 234 -4.50 25.40 -10.41
CA VAL A 234 -5.64 25.67 -9.52
C VAL A 234 -5.19 26.47 -8.30
N GLY A 235 -4.10 26.05 -7.66
CA GLY A 235 -3.58 26.75 -6.47
C GLY A 235 -3.08 28.15 -6.75
N SER A 236 -2.75 28.48 -7.99
CA SER A 236 -2.36 29.86 -8.36
C SER A 236 -3.50 30.88 -8.20
N ASN A 237 -4.75 30.43 -8.06
CA ASN A 237 -5.90 31.30 -7.79
C ASN A 237 -6.18 31.51 -6.29
N PHE A 238 -5.40 30.88 -5.41
CA PHE A 238 -5.56 30.95 -3.96
C PHE A 238 -4.40 31.68 -3.32
N VAL A 239 -4.69 32.40 -2.23
CA VAL A 239 -3.66 33.08 -1.41
C VAL A 239 -2.74 31.99 -0.83
N ASP A 240 -1.44 32.23 -0.94
CA ASP A 240 -0.38 31.32 -0.46
C ASP A 240 -0.52 29.86 -0.98
N LYS A 241 -1.31 29.67 -2.07
CA LYS A 241 -1.61 28.37 -2.66
C LYS A 241 -2.35 27.42 -1.71
N ILE A 242 -2.96 27.92 -0.64
CA ILE A 242 -3.77 27.15 0.30
C ILE A 242 -5.15 26.92 -0.32
N VAL A 243 -5.45 25.68 -0.69
CA VAL A 243 -6.71 25.33 -1.35
C VAL A 243 -7.76 24.80 -0.37
N SER A 244 -7.36 24.24 0.76
CA SER A 244 -8.27 23.88 1.84
C SER A 244 -7.53 23.79 3.18
N SER A 245 -8.28 23.99 4.27
CA SER A 245 -7.79 23.84 5.63
C SER A 245 -8.93 23.44 6.57
N LYS A 246 -8.61 22.66 7.60
CA LYS A 246 -9.56 22.30 8.66
C LYS A 246 -8.87 22.19 10.00
N VAL A 247 -9.48 22.75 11.03
CA VAL A 247 -9.03 22.69 12.42
C VAL A 247 -9.80 21.61 13.16
N TYR A 248 -9.08 20.84 13.96
CA TYR A 248 -9.57 19.79 14.84
C TYR A 248 -9.20 20.16 16.28
N ALA A 249 -10.20 20.55 17.06
CA ALA A 249 -10.03 20.86 18.47
C ALA A 249 -9.81 19.57 19.28
N ASP A 250 -9.03 19.67 20.35
CA ASP A 250 -8.75 18.55 21.26
C ASP A 250 -8.24 17.28 20.56
N THR A 251 -7.52 17.47 19.43
CA THR A 251 -7.05 16.38 18.58
C THR A 251 -5.62 16.64 18.14
N VAL A 252 -4.75 15.67 18.28
CA VAL A 252 -3.38 15.71 17.74
C VAL A 252 -3.29 14.85 16.48
N ILE A 253 -2.79 15.44 15.40
CA ILE A 253 -2.59 14.75 14.10
C ILE A 253 -1.09 14.67 13.81
N PRO A 254 -0.38 13.66 14.34
CA PRO A 254 1.07 13.55 14.21
C PRO A 254 1.52 13.13 12.80
N ARG A 255 0.63 12.64 11.95
CA ARG A 255 1.01 12.16 10.62
C ARG A 255 -0.04 12.49 9.56
N VAL A 256 0.45 13.03 8.43
CA VAL A 256 -0.31 13.12 7.18
C VAL A 256 0.44 12.37 6.08
N LYS A 257 -0.28 11.62 5.25
CA LYS A 257 0.32 10.83 4.15
C LYS A 257 -0.65 10.69 2.99
N TYR A 258 -0.17 10.96 1.78
CA TYR A 258 -0.92 10.56 0.58
C TYR A 258 -0.82 9.05 0.39
N ILE A 259 -1.98 8.40 0.33
CA ILE A 259 -2.13 6.96 0.10
C ILE A 259 -2.60 6.63 -1.32
N GLY A 260 -2.94 7.66 -2.10
CA GLY A 260 -3.35 7.61 -3.49
C GLY A 260 -3.05 8.92 -4.20
N LYS A 261 -3.40 9.02 -5.47
CA LYS A 261 -3.16 10.25 -6.26
C LYS A 261 -3.94 11.46 -5.74
N SER A 262 -5.15 11.21 -5.24
CA SER A 262 -6.07 12.24 -4.75
C SER A 262 -6.57 12.00 -3.35
N THR A 263 -6.08 10.96 -2.68
CA THR A 263 -6.50 10.58 -1.33
C THR A 263 -5.35 10.79 -0.36
N CYS A 264 -5.57 11.62 0.64
CA CYS A 264 -4.66 11.84 1.76
C CYS A 264 -5.31 11.33 3.04
N ALA A 265 -4.53 10.75 3.93
CA ALA A 265 -4.95 10.38 5.26
C ALA A 265 -4.22 11.21 6.29
N ALA A 266 -4.97 11.74 7.25
CA ALA A 266 -4.45 12.32 8.48
C ALA A 266 -4.72 11.35 9.62
N ILE A 267 -3.67 10.96 10.31
CA ILE A 267 -3.74 9.99 11.38
C ILE A 267 -3.67 10.77 12.69
N SER A 268 -4.72 10.64 13.48
CA SER A 268 -4.86 11.32 14.76
C SER A 268 -4.75 10.33 15.93
N ASP A 269 -4.68 10.87 17.12
CA ASP A 269 -4.84 10.14 18.38
C ASP A 269 -6.21 9.48 18.56
N GLN A 270 -7.20 9.86 17.72
CA GLN A 270 -8.58 9.34 17.75
C GLN A 270 -8.91 8.47 16.53
N GLY A 271 -7.97 8.24 15.60
CA GLY A 271 -8.18 7.42 14.41
C GLY A 271 -7.66 8.02 13.12
N ILE A 272 -8.36 7.78 12.01
CA ILE A 272 -7.93 8.18 10.67
C ILE A 272 -8.96 9.10 10.04
N ILE A 273 -8.53 10.24 9.52
CA ILE A 273 -9.35 11.18 8.76
C ILE A 273 -8.91 11.10 7.29
N TYR A 274 -9.85 10.85 6.40
CA TYR A 274 -9.61 10.71 4.96
C TYR A 274 -10.03 11.97 4.22
N TYR A 275 -9.13 12.48 3.39
CA TYR A 275 -9.36 13.58 2.47
C TYR A 275 -9.31 13.10 1.05
N GLU A 276 -10.22 13.57 0.22
CA GLU A 276 -10.28 13.24 -1.21
C GLU A 276 -10.45 14.50 -2.04
N GLY A 277 -9.70 14.61 -3.12
CA GLY A 277 -9.81 15.73 -4.09
C GLY A 277 -8.61 15.75 -5.02
N ALA A 278 -8.89 15.81 -6.33
CA ALA A 278 -7.82 15.87 -7.33
C ALA A 278 -7.02 17.17 -7.24
N GLU A 279 -7.71 18.30 -6.97
CA GLU A 279 -7.11 19.64 -6.91
C GLU A 279 -7.30 20.30 -5.53
N ILE A 280 -8.46 20.10 -4.93
CA ILE A 280 -8.85 20.65 -3.63
C ILE A 280 -9.25 19.47 -2.74
N PRO A 281 -8.35 18.96 -1.90
CA PRO A 281 -8.68 17.90 -0.97
C PRO A 281 -9.64 18.39 0.10
N GLU A 282 -10.74 17.68 0.29
CA GLU A 282 -11.74 17.93 1.33
C GLU A 282 -11.92 16.65 2.17
N GLU A 283 -12.30 16.82 3.44
CA GLU A 283 -12.61 15.68 4.29
C GLU A 283 -13.79 14.88 3.73
N LYS A 284 -13.59 13.58 3.58
CA LYS A 284 -14.55 12.67 3.01
C LYS A 284 -15.16 11.73 4.03
N ASN A 285 -14.32 11.19 4.89
CA ASN A 285 -14.69 10.20 5.88
C ASN A 285 -13.71 10.23 7.05
N ALA A 286 -14.14 9.74 8.21
CA ALA A 286 -13.28 9.51 9.36
C ALA A 286 -13.59 8.12 9.95
N VAL A 287 -12.56 7.47 10.44
CA VAL A 287 -12.62 6.22 11.19
C VAL A 287 -12.18 6.53 12.60
N THR A 288 -13.06 6.35 13.56
CA THR A 288 -12.76 6.52 14.99
C THR A 288 -12.24 5.20 15.56
N VAL A 289 -11.22 5.30 16.41
CA VAL A 289 -10.62 4.19 17.14
C VAL A 289 -10.72 4.52 18.61
N ASP A 290 -11.45 3.68 19.37
CA ASP A 290 -11.72 3.93 20.79
C ASP A 290 -10.60 3.46 21.71
N SER A 291 -9.70 2.61 21.19
CA SER A 291 -8.56 2.06 21.93
C SER A 291 -7.27 2.83 21.59
N GLU A 292 -6.29 2.79 22.49
CA GLU A 292 -4.97 3.38 22.26
C GLU A 292 -4.29 2.77 21.04
N ILE A 293 -3.76 3.64 20.16
CA ILE A 293 -3.08 3.24 18.93
C ILE A 293 -1.61 2.96 19.24
N GLU A 294 -1.23 1.69 19.18
CA GLU A 294 0.14 1.22 19.42
C GLU A 294 1.04 1.41 18.19
N SER A 295 0.51 1.15 17.00
CA SER A 295 1.26 1.24 15.75
C SER A 295 0.40 1.60 14.57
N ILE A 296 1.03 2.28 13.60
CA ILE A 296 0.41 2.66 12.34
C ILE A 296 1.34 2.26 11.21
N PHE A 297 0.78 1.65 10.17
CA PHE A 297 1.51 1.25 8.99
C PHE A 297 0.67 1.47 7.72
N TRP A 298 1.31 1.58 6.58
CA TRP A 298 0.62 1.82 5.30
C TRP A 298 1.32 1.10 4.15
N GLY A 299 0.59 0.87 3.08
CA GLY A 299 1.09 0.28 1.84
C GLY A 299 -0.04 0.04 0.85
N ASP A 300 0.24 0.18 -0.44
CA ASP A 300 -0.68 -0.09 -1.54
C ASP A 300 -2.07 0.57 -1.38
N GLY A 301 -2.09 1.84 -0.96
CA GLY A 301 -3.34 2.59 -0.78
C GLY A 301 -4.16 2.18 0.44
N ARG A 302 -3.57 1.50 1.41
CA ARG A 302 -4.20 1.02 2.64
C ARG A 302 -3.48 1.57 3.86
N ILE A 303 -4.20 1.68 4.96
CA ILE A 303 -3.66 2.03 6.28
C ILE A 303 -4.04 0.95 7.26
N GLY A 304 -3.09 0.51 8.06
CA GLY A 304 -3.30 -0.38 9.17
C GLY A 304 -3.05 0.32 10.50
N ILE A 305 -3.85 -0.03 11.48
CA ILE A 305 -3.72 0.38 12.87
C ILE A 305 -3.58 -0.88 13.71
N VAL A 306 -2.71 -0.83 14.68
CA VAL A 306 -2.65 -1.83 15.77
C VAL A 306 -3.06 -1.15 17.06
N THR A 307 -3.99 -1.77 17.75
CA THR A 307 -4.46 -1.36 19.09
C THR A 307 -4.27 -2.49 20.08
N LEU A 308 -4.35 -2.19 21.36
CA LEU A 308 -4.46 -3.24 22.38
C LEU A 308 -5.82 -3.95 22.23
N GLY A 309 -5.81 -5.26 22.29
CA GLY A 309 -7.02 -6.08 22.27
C GLY A 309 -7.84 -5.84 23.54
N ASP A 310 -9.15 -5.78 23.39
CA ASP A 310 -10.06 -5.67 24.53
C ASP A 310 -10.32 -7.08 25.09
N ASP A 311 -9.76 -7.38 26.26
CA ASP A 311 -9.92 -8.68 26.93
C ASP A 311 -11.32 -8.82 27.60
N THR A 312 -12.22 -7.82 27.46
CA THR A 312 -13.46 -7.73 28.22
C THR A 312 -14.65 -8.43 27.58
N THR A 313 -14.57 -8.95 26.37
CA THR A 313 -15.67 -9.69 25.74
C THR A 313 -15.63 -11.17 26.10
N GLU A 314 -16.44 -11.57 27.08
CA GLU A 314 -16.71 -12.96 27.48
C GLU A 314 -17.49 -13.78 26.41
N GLU A 315 -17.66 -13.30 25.19
CA GLU A 315 -18.32 -14.05 24.13
C GLU A 315 -17.37 -15.01 23.44
N ALA A 316 -17.51 -16.26 23.77
CA ALA A 316 -16.62 -17.40 23.70
C ALA A 316 -16.33 -17.98 22.28
N GLU A 317 -16.39 -17.23 21.20
CA GLU A 317 -16.03 -17.73 19.85
C GLU A 317 -15.15 -16.77 19.04
N GLU A 318 -14.75 -15.60 19.56
CA GLU A 318 -13.82 -14.71 18.87
C GLU A 318 -12.38 -15.02 19.23
N GLU A 319 -11.49 -14.92 18.23
CA GLU A 319 -10.06 -15.06 18.40
C GLU A 319 -9.59 -14.14 19.54
N THR A 320 -9.05 -14.71 20.61
CA THR A 320 -8.40 -13.94 21.69
C THR A 320 -7.04 -13.46 21.20
N GLY A 321 -6.58 -12.32 21.63
CA GLY A 321 -5.25 -11.82 21.29
C GLY A 321 -4.97 -10.47 21.94
N ARG A 322 -3.72 -10.27 22.36
CA ARG A 322 -3.24 -9.05 23.00
C ARG A 322 -3.34 -7.82 22.11
N TYR A 323 -3.18 -8.00 20.79
CA TYR A 323 -3.22 -6.92 19.82
C TYR A 323 -4.35 -7.14 18.81
N GLN A 324 -5.02 -6.04 18.48
CA GLN A 324 -5.99 -5.96 17.40
C GLN A 324 -5.34 -5.24 16.22
N VAL A 325 -5.36 -5.86 15.04
CA VAL A 325 -4.84 -5.28 13.80
C VAL A 325 -5.99 -5.04 12.84
N ASP A 326 -6.23 -3.79 12.52
CA ASP A 326 -7.27 -3.35 11.59
C ASP A 326 -6.66 -2.68 10.37
N ILE A 327 -7.11 -3.06 9.18
CA ILE A 327 -6.66 -2.46 7.93
C ILE A 327 -7.85 -1.85 7.21
N TYR A 328 -7.67 -0.62 6.76
CA TYR A 328 -8.65 0.19 6.04
C TYR A 328 -8.18 0.50 4.62
N ASP A 329 -9.10 0.49 3.67
CA ASP A 329 -8.84 0.96 2.31
C ASP A 329 -8.87 2.50 2.22
N ALA A 330 -8.58 3.03 1.03
CA ALA A 330 -8.55 4.47 0.78
C ALA A 330 -9.90 5.18 0.97
N SER A 331 -11.00 4.45 1.11
CA SER A 331 -12.32 5.00 1.43
C SER A 331 -12.64 4.98 2.93
N GLY A 332 -11.74 4.46 3.76
CA GLY A 332 -11.96 4.26 5.20
C GLY A 332 -12.81 3.03 5.53
N ARG A 333 -13.03 2.12 4.56
CA ARG A 333 -13.71 0.86 4.83
C ARG A 333 -12.72 -0.14 5.39
N GLN A 334 -13.07 -0.75 6.52
CA GLN A 334 -12.31 -1.84 7.10
C GLN A 334 -12.34 -3.08 6.18
N ILE A 335 -11.17 -3.53 5.77
CA ILE A 335 -10.99 -4.68 4.86
C ILE A 335 -10.40 -5.90 5.55
N LEU A 336 -9.79 -5.70 6.72
CA LEU A 336 -9.24 -6.76 7.56
C LEU A 336 -9.33 -6.34 9.01
N SER A 337 -9.65 -7.30 9.86
CA SER A 337 -9.58 -7.22 11.31
C SER A 337 -9.05 -8.55 11.85
N ARG A 338 -7.99 -8.53 12.66
CA ARG A 338 -7.38 -9.72 13.24
C ARG A 338 -6.77 -9.45 14.60
N LYS A 339 -6.92 -10.42 15.48
CA LYS A 339 -6.23 -10.45 16.77
C LYS A 339 -4.97 -11.31 16.68
N THR A 340 -3.95 -10.96 17.43
CA THR A 340 -2.69 -11.71 17.55
C THR A 340 -2.09 -11.54 18.94
N ASP A 341 -1.42 -12.61 19.41
CA ASP A 341 -0.62 -12.60 20.64
C ASP A 341 0.86 -12.36 20.36
N LEU A 342 1.25 -12.23 19.08
CA LEU A 342 2.66 -11.99 18.75
C LEU A 342 3.11 -10.64 19.30
N GLU A 343 4.05 -10.64 20.21
CA GLU A 343 4.76 -9.43 20.65
C GLU A 343 5.64 -8.94 19.48
N TYR A 344 5.03 -8.20 18.56
CA TYR A 344 5.70 -7.73 17.36
C TYR A 344 6.61 -6.52 17.65
N SER A 345 7.71 -6.43 16.95
CA SER A 345 8.54 -5.22 16.86
C SER A 345 8.28 -4.44 15.56
N GLN A 346 7.79 -5.13 14.55
CA GLN A 346 7.48 -4.56 13.25
C GLN A 346 6.17 -5.12 12.69
N VAL A 347 5.38 -4.23 12.09
CA VAL A 347 4.18 -4.56 11.35
C VAL A 347 4.17 -3.82 10.03
N LYS A 348 3.85 -4.50 8.92
CA LYS A 348 3.81 -3.85 7.61
C LYS A 348 2.92 -4.57 6.60
N LEU A 349 2.56 -3.82 5.54
CA LEU A 349 1.97 -4.36 4.33
C LEU A 349 3.07 -4.59 3.30
N SER A 350 3.15 -5.81 2.76
CA SER A 350 4.04 -6.15 1.67
C SER A 350 3.25 -6.88 0.59
N GLY A 351 3.00 -6.21 -0.52
CA GLY A 351 2.05 -6.64 -1.54
C GLY A 351 0.67 -6.90 -0.93
N LYS A 352 0.16 -8.11 -1.10
CA LYS A 352 -1.16 -8.52 -0.58
C LYS A 352 -1.12 -9.20 0.79
N TYR A 353 -0.07 -8.97 1.55
CA TYR A 353 0.14 -9.62 2.83
C TYR A 353 0.32 -8.59 3.95
N LEU A 354 -0.29 -8.90 5.09
CA LEU A 354 0.04 -8.31 6.38
C LEU A 354 1.13 -9.19 7.00
N ILE A 355 2.21 -8.57 7.42
CA ILE A 355 3.35 -9.24 8.03
C ILE A 355 3.63 -8.58 9.37
N LEU A 356 3.60 -9.40 10.43
CA LEU A 356 4.05 -9.03 11.77
C LEU A 356 5.27 -9.88 12.10
N TYR A 357 6.28 -9.29 12.71
CA TYR A 357 7.45 -10.04 13.17
C TYR A 357 8.16 -9.31 14.32
N ASN A 358 8.91 -10.09 15.08
CA ASN A 358 9.89 -9.62 16.04
C ASN A 358 11.28 -10.16 15.69
N GLU A 359 12.17 -10.20 16.65
CA GLU A 359 13.54 -10.68 16.42
C GLU A 359 13.59 -12.11 15.85
N ASN A 360 12.67 -13.00 16.28
CA ASN A 360 12.77 -14.44 15.99
C ASN A 360 11.49 -15.05 15.42
N GLU A 361 10.34 -14.38 15.55
CA GLU A 361 9.05 -14.94 15.17
C GLU A 361 8.36 -14.07 14.14
N CYS A 362 7.51 -14.69 13.32
CA CYS A 362 6.67 -13.95 12.40
C CYS A 362 5.29 -14.58 12.22
N GLU A 363 4.34 -13.73 11.88
CA GLU A 363 3.02 -14.11 11.37
C GLU A 363 2.77 -13.42 10.03
N ILE A 364 2.31 -14.18 9.06
CA ILE A 364 2.00 -13.69 7.72
C ILE A 364 0.54 -13.99 7.42
N TYR A 365 -0.24 -12.94 7.16
CA TYR A 365 -1.65 -13.03 6.80
C TYR A 365 -1.86 -12.58 5.36
N SER A 366 -2.81 -13.18 4.67
CA SER A 366 -3.26 -12.66 3.38
C SER A 366 -4.12 -11.40 3.54
N GLU A 367 -4.35 -10.66 2.45
CA GLU A 367 -5.26 -9.50 2.41
C GLU A 367 -6.70 -9.80 2.92
N LYS A 368 -7.06 -11.07 3.03
CA LYS A 368 -8.37 -11.53 3.55
C LYS A 368 -8.30 -11.97 5.02
N GLY A 369 -7.18 -11.76 5.68
CA GLY A 369 -6.98 -12.16 7.08
C GLY A 369 -6.71 -13.65 7.29
N VAL A 370 -6.50 -14.45 6.24
CA VAL A 370 -6.15 -15.87 6.40
C VAL A 370 -4.68 -15.98 6.81
N LEU A 371 -4.41 -16.62 7.94
CA LEU A 371 -3.06 -16.94 8.39
C LEU A 371 -2.38 -17.84 7.34
N LYS A 372 -1.29 -17.37 6.77
CA LYS A 372 -0.50 -18.08 5.78
C LYS A 372 0.66 -18.83 6.38
N TYR A 373 1.29 -18.23 7.35
CA TYR A 373 2.43 -18.81 8.04
C TYR A 373 2.56 -18.18 9.42
N LYS A 374 2.91 -19.01 10.39
CA LYS A 374 3.38 -18.61 11.72
C LYS A 374 4.58 -19.49 12.04
N GLY A 375 5.69 -18.89 12.43
CA GLY A 375 6.89 -19.66 12.74
C GLY A 375 7.98 -18.81 13.34
N SER A 376 9.04 -19.49 13.80
CA SER A 376 10.22 -18.91 14.40
C SER A 376 11.48 -19.23 13.58
N PHE A 377 12.51 -18.42 13.77
CA PHE A 377 13.80 -18.52 13.09
C PHE A 377 14.93 -18.48 14.12
N ASP A 378 16.02 -19.14 13.80
CA ASP A 378 17.21 -19.22 14.70
C ASP A 378 18.09 -17.96 14.66
N SER A 379 17.81 -17.02 13.76
CA SER A 379 18.55 -15.77 13.57
C SER A 379 17.62 -14.57 13.68
N VAL A 380 18.17 -13.43 14.11
CA VAL A 380 17.42 -12.18 14.28
C VAL A 380 16.97 -11.64 12.93
N ILE A 381 15.65 -11.48 12.79
CA ILE A 381 15.02 -10.93 11.60
C ILE A 381 15.26 -9.42 11.55
N ALA A 382 16.00 -8.96 10.55
CA ALA A 382 16.19 -7.54 10.30
C ALA A 382 15.07 -6.96 9.40
N ASP A 383 14.58 -7.76 8.43
CA ASP A 383 13.40 -7.42 7.63
C ASP A 383 12.76 -8.68 7.03
N LEU A 384 11.46 -8.60 6.75
CA LEU A 384 10.68 -9.66 6.12
C LEU A 384 9.68 -9.04 5.12
N TYR A 385 9.73 -9.44 3.86
CA TYR A 385 8.82 -8.91 2.85
C TYR A 385 8.46 -9.94 1.77
N LYS A 386 7.47 -9.62 0.95
CA LYS A 386 6.98 -10.47 -0.12
C LYS A 386 7.98 -10.54 -1.28
N GLY A 387 8.53 -11.71 -1.54
CA GLY A 387 9.41 -11.97 -2.67
C GLY A 387 8.67 -12.23 -3.99
N ASN A 388 9.40 -12.25 -5.09
CA ASN A 388 8.88 -12.54 -6.42
C ASN A 388 8.44 -14.00 -6.55
N GLY A 389 7.18 -14.24 -6.93
CA GLY A 389 6.60 -15.56 -7.12
C GLY A 389 5.58 -15.94 -6.04
N ARG A 390 4.85 -17.03 -6.30
CA ARG A 390 3.79 -17.50 -5.41
C ARG A 390 4.37 -18.04 -4.10
N ASN A 391 3.85 -17.59 -2.96
CA ASN A 391 4.24 -18.02 -1.62
C ASN A 391 5.74 -17.87 -1.31
N LYS A 392 6.44 -16.98 -2.01
CA LYS A 392 7.85 -16.65 -1.73
C LYS A 392 7.94 -15.39 -0.90
N PHE A 393 8.82 -15.42 0.09
CA PHE A 393 9.15 -14.29 0.94
C PHE A 393 10.66 -14.15 1.04
N VAL A 394 11.10 -12.96 1.35
CA VAL A 394 12.52 -12.65 1.56
C VAL A 394 12.70 -12.32 3.04
N LEU A 395 13.53 -13.11 3.69
CA LEU A 395 14.00 -12.90 5.06
C LEU A 395 15.38 -12.25 4.99
N VAL A 396 15.52 -11.14 5.66
CA VAL A 396 16.80 -10.43 5.79
C VAL A 396 17.29 -10.61 7.23
N PHE A 397 18.46 -11.16 7.36
CA PHE A 397 19.21 -11.26 8.62
C PHE A 397 20.40 -10.30 8.59
N SER A 398 21.14 -10.19 9.66
CA SER A 398 22.31 -9.30 9.72
C SER A 398 23.47 -9.77 8.83
N ASP A 399 23.58 -11.07 8.59
CA ASP A 399 24.68 -11.73 7.89
C ASP A 399 24.30 -12.32 6.53
N ARG A 400 23.00 -12.50 6.28
CA ARG A 400 22.50 -13.12 5.05
C ARG A 400 21.07 -12.68 4.71
N THR A 401 20.72 -12.89 3.46
CA THR A 401 19.34 -12.79 2.97
C THR A 401 18.89 -14.14 2.44
N GLU A 402 17.75 -14.61 2.87
CA GLU A 402 17.17 -15.89 2.43
C GLU A 402 15.88 -15.66 1.66
N THR A 403 15.76 -16.29 0.49
CA THR A 403 14.46 -16.40 -0.18
C THR A 403 13.81 -17.71 0.22
N ILE A 404 12.70 -17.62 0.91
CA ILE A 404 11.93 -18.77 1.37
C ILE A 404 10.67 -18.98 0.55
N ARG A 405 10.23 -20.24 0.47
CA ARG A 405 8.93 -20.62 -0.09
C ARG A 405 8.13 -21.35 0.99
N LEU A 406 6.94 -20.87 1.30
CA LEU A 406 6.02 -21.53 2.23
C LEU A 406 5.47 -22.82 1.61
N ARG A 407 5.45 -23.91 2.42
CA ARG A 407 5.02 -25.27 2.03
C ARG A 407 4.00 -25.88 2.97
#